data_5f4754e2f6eb47e465d4c552e40341da
#
_entry.id   5f4754e2f6eb47e465d4c552e40341da
#
_cell.length_a   1.000
_cell.length_b   1.000
_cell.length_c   1.000
_cell.angle_alpha   90.00
_cell.angle_beta   90.00
_cell.angle_gamma   90.00
#
_symmetry.space_group_name_H-M   'P 1'
#
loop_
_entity.id
_entity.type
_entity.pdbx_description
1 polymer ?
#
loop_
_entity_poly.entity_id
_entity_poly.type
_entity_poly.pdbx_seq_one_letter_code
_entity_poly.pdbx_strand_id
1 'polypeptide(L)'
;MQLMEKVVDFKKLSVEKKQVLFEELETFDRQIFPNAIPVELYQLLYNPDVVALPIIRFYHRGKIVGQNIIAILKLKTAHQPLYILSSRAAFLPDYRNQNRTLLSAIRVTLGYRLKYPTRQLWFVSSLMQPKVYRLFASRSKRFYPRAEV
;
A
#
# COMPACT_ATOMS: atom_id res chain seq x y z
N MET A 1 4.25 13.14 18.16
CA MET A 1 2.90 13.25 17.57
C MET A 1 2.29 11.88 17.48
N GLN A 2 1.14 11.70 18.07
CA GLN A 2 0.46 10.41 18.08
C GLN A 2 -0.64 10.38 17.02
N LEU A 3 -0.54 9.46 16.06
CA LEU A 3 -1.55 9.22 15.05
C LEU A 3 -2.36 7.99 15.40
N MET A 4 -3.67 8.06 15.15
CA MET A 4 -4.54 6.90 15.25
C MET A 4 -4.57 6.18 13.90
N GLU A 5 -4.39 4.87 13.91
CA GLU A 5 -4.46 4.04 12.72
C GLU A 5 -5.76 3.24 12.71
N LYS A 6 -6.41 3.19 11.56
CA LYS A 6 -7.54 2.28 11.29
C LYS A 6 -7.19 1.41 10.10
N VAL A 7 -7.34 0.11 10.26
CA VAL A 7 -7.02 -0.87 9.21
C VAL A 7 -8.27 -1.61 8.80
N VAL A 8 -8.53 -1.67 7.50
CA VAL A 8 -9.67 -2.37 6.91
C VAL A 8 -9.19 -3.12 5.68
N ASP A 9 -9.60 -4.37 5.53
CA ASP A 9 -9.38 -5.09 4.27
C ASP A 9 -10.57 -4.80 3.34
N PHE A 10 -10.31 -4.06 2.26
CA PHE A 10 -11.32 -3.65 1.29
C PHE A 10 -12.04 -4.86 0.66
N LYS A 11 -11.32 -5.96 0.41
CA LYS A 11 -11.88 -7.17 -0.19
C LYS A 11 -12.96 -7.83 0.68
N LYS A 12 -12.92 -7.61 1.99
CA LYS A 12 -13.87 -8.19 2.95
C LYS A 12 -15.11 -7.33 3.18
N LEU A 13 -15.19 -6.14 2.58
CA LEU A 13 -16.32 -5.25 2.77
C LEU A 13 -17.49 -5.63 1.86
N SER A 14 -18.72 -5.26 2.28
CA SER A 14 -19.90 -5.33 1.43
C SER A 14 -19.77 -4.36 0.24
N VAL A 15 -20.61 -4.56 -0.79
CA VAL A 15 -20.62 -3.68 -1.98
C VAL A 15 -20.84 -2.22 -1.59
N GLU A 16 -21.77 -1.96 -0.70
CA GLU A 16 -22.10 -0.62 -0.24
C GLU A 16 -20.94 0.02 0.52
N LYS A 17 -20.33 -0.73 1.43
CA LYS A 17 -19.17 -0.24 2.20
C LYS A 17 -17.95 -0.01 1.32
N LYS A 18 -17.72 -0.85 0.31
CA LYS A 18 -16.67 -0.63 -0.68
C LYS A 18 -16.84 0.68 -1.42
N GLN A 19 -18.06 0.98 -1.84
CA GLN A 19 -18.34 2.22 -2.56
C GLN A 19 -18.11 3.46 -1.68
N VAL A 20 -18.60 3.44 -0.46
CA VAL A 20 -18.38 4.54 0.50
C VAL A 20 -16.88 4.75 0.75
N LEU A 21 -16.17 3.68 1.02
CA LEU A 21 -14.72 3.77 1.27
C LEU A 21 -13.96 4.23 0.03
N PHE A 22 -14.34 3.76 -1.16
CA PHE A 22 -13.74 4.22 -2.42
C PHE A 22 -13.85 5.74 -2.57
N GLU A 23 -15.03 6.29 -2.35
CA GLU A 23 -15.26 7.73 -2.45
C GLU A 23 -14.40 8.53 -1.46
N GLU A 24 -14.29 8.04 -0.23
CA GLU A 24 -13.45 8.66 0.79
C GLU A 24 -11.96 8.60 0.42
N LEU A 25 -11.49 7.46 -0.06
CA LEU A 25 -10.10 7.28 -0.49
C LEU A 25 -9.76 8.16 -1.69
N GLU A 26 -10.65 8.22 -2.66
CA GLU A 26 -10.47 9.05 -3.85
C GLU A 26 -10.44 10.55 -3.50
N THR A 27 -11.33 10.98 -2.61
CA THR A 27 -11.37 12.36 -2.16
C THR A 27 -10.04 12.78 -1.52
N PHE A 28 -9.50 11.93 -0.66
CA PHE A 28 -8.22 12.19 -0.02
C PHE A 28 -7.05 12.11 -1.01
N ASP A 29 -7.04 11.09 -1.87
CA ASP A 29 -6.00 10.88 -2.88
C ASP A 29 -5.89 12.09 -3.81
N ARG A 30 -7.03 12.67 -4.19
CA ARG A 30 -7.09 13.85 -5.06
C ARG A 30 -6.49 15.09 -4.42
N GLN A 31 -6.58 15.24 -3.11
CA GLN A 31 -5.93 16.34 -2.39
C GLN A 31 -4.40 16.26 -2.47
N ILE A 32 -3.86 15.05 -2.50
CA ILE A 32 -2.42 14.81 -2.53
C ILE A 32 -1.90 14.76 -3.97
N PHE A 33 -2.67 14.14 -4.87
CA PHE A 33 -2.32 13.95 -6.28
C PHE A 33 -3.41 14.54 -7.17
N PRO A 34 -3.48 15.88 -7.31
CA PRO A 34 -4.56 16.53 -8.06
C PRO A 34 -4.61 16.17 -9.56
N ASN A 35 -3.50 15.71 -10.11
CA ASN A 35 -3.41 15.28 -11.50
C ASN A 35 -3.59 13.75 -11.67
N ALA A 36 -3.84 13.01 -10.60
CA ALA A 36 -4.08 11.57 -10.68
C ALA A 36 -5.42 11.29 -11.36
N ILE A 37 -5.43 10.24 -12.20
CA ILE A 37 -6.62 9.80 -12.89
C ILE A 37 -7.43 8.90 -11.96
N PRO A 38 -8.72 9.23 -11.65
CA PRO A 38 -9.54 8.43 -10.72
C PRO A 38 -9.67 6.95 -11.09
N VAL A 39 -9.62 6.65 -12.39
CA VAL A 39 -9.71 5.29 -12.91
C VAL A 39 -8.59 4.37 -12.43
N GLU A 40 -7.41 4.93 -12.16
CA GLU A 40 -6.27 4.15 -11.66
C GLU A 40 -6.55 3.59 -10.26
N LEU A 41 -7.12 4.42 -9.39
CA LEU A 41 -7.50 4.00 -8.05
C LEU A 41 -8.62 2.95 -8.10
N TYR A 42 -9.61 3.16 -8.94
CA TYR A 42 -10.70 2.21 -9.15
C TYR A 42 -10.16 0.86 -9.62
N GLN A 43 -9.28 0.85 -10.62
CA GLN A 43 -8.68 -0.37 -11.14
C GLN A 43 -7.87 -1.11 -10.08
N LEU A 44 -7.14 -0.39 -9.23
CA LEU A 44 -6.39 -0.99 -8.13
C LEU A 44 -7.31 -1.68 -7.13
N LEU A 45 -8.36 -0.98 -6.69
CA LEU A 45 -9.26 -1.47 -5.64
C LEU A 45 -10.16 -2.61 -6.11
N TYR A 46 -10.57 -2.60 -7.37
CA TYR A 46 -11.48 -3.60 -7.94
C TYR A 46 -10.79 -4.63 -8.85
N ASN A 47 -9.46 -4.66 -8.85
CA ASN A 47 -8.72 -5.66 -9.63
C ASN A 47 -9.01 -7.07 -9.09
N PRO A 48 -9.51 -8.01 -9.95
CA PRO A 48 -9.82 -9.36 -9.51
C PRO A 48 -8.60 -10.17 -9.09
N ASP A 49 -7.40 -9.82 -9.53
CA ASP A 49 -6.16 -10.50 -9.19
C ASP A 49 -5.63 -10.09 -7.80
N VAL A 50 -6.20 -9.06 -7.20
CA VAL A 50 -5.88 -8.66 -5.83
C VAL A 50 -6.57 -9.62 -4.86
N VAL A 51 -5.78 -10.34 -4.08
CA VAL A 51 -6.27 -11.36 -3.11
C VAL A 51 -6.43 -10.81 -1.70
N ALA A 52 -5.73 -9.73 -1.37
CA ALA A 52 -5.89 -9.00 -0.11
C ALA A 52 -5.63 -7.52 -0.36
N LEU A 53 -6.37 -6.67 0.31
CA LEU A 53 -6.32 -5.22 0.09
C LEU A 53 -6.49 -4.47 1.42
N PRO A 54 -5.53 -4.66 2.35
CA PRO A 54 -5.56 -3.88 3.59
C PRO A 54 -5.29 -2.40 3.32
N ILE A 55 -6.15 -1.56 3.88
CA ILE A 55 -6.05 -0.12 3.78
C ILE A 55 -5.85 0.43 5.17
N ILE A 56 -4.79 1.20 5.37
CA ILE A 56 -4.47 1.85 6.62
C ILE A 56 -4.76 3.33 6.47
N ARG A 57 -5.61 3.85 7.35
CA ARG A 57 -5.90 5.29 7.38
C ARG A 57 -5.35 5.87 8.68
N PHE A 58 -4.70 7.00 8.57
CA PHE A 58 -4.05 7.69 9.68
C PHE A 58 -4.81 8.96 10.03
N TYR A 59 -5.10 9.12 11.31
CA TYR A 59 -5.87 10.26 11.83
C TYR A 59 -5.07 11.00 12.87
N HIS A 60 -5.14 12.31 12.82
CA HIS A 60 -4.63 13.19 13.86
C HIS A 60 -5.75 14.11 14.32
N ARG A 61 -6.09 14.06 15.60
CA ARG A 61 -7.19 14.83 16.20
C ARG A 61 -8.51 14.66 15.42
N GLY A 62 -8.82 13.43 15.05
CA GLY A 62 -10.06 13.08 14.34
C GLY A 62 -10.08 13.40 12.85
N LYS A 63 -9.04 14.02 12.31
CA LYS A 63 -8.93 14.34 10.87
C LYS A 63 -8.01 13.36 10.17
N ILE A 64 -8.39 12.96 8.96
CA ILE A 64 -7.52 12.11 8.13
C ILE A 64 -6.31 12.91 7.65
N VAL A 65 -5.13 12.35 7.86
CA VAL A 65 -3.86 12.99 7.50
C VAL A 65 -3.02 12.12 6.57
N GLY A 66 -3.38 10.85 6.43
CA GLY A 66 -2.67 9.94 5.53
C GLY A 66 -3.45 8.66 5.29
N GLN A 67 -3.09 7.98 4.23
CA GLN A 67 -3.61 6.65 3.92
C GLN A 67 -2.55 5.84 3.18
N ASN A 68 -2.56 4.53 3.40
CA ASN A 68 -1.72 3.59 2.67
C ASN A 68 -2.59 2.43 2.19
N ILE A 69 -2.70 2.30 0.88
CA ILE A 69 -3.44 1.22 0.23
C ILE A 69 -2.44 0.15 -0.13
N ILE A 70 -2.53 -1.01 0.52
CA ILE A 70 -1.61 -2.13 0.31
C ILE A 70 -2.36 -3.21 -0.46
N ALA A 71 -1.91 -3.49 -1.68
CA ALA A 71 -2.51 -4.50 -2.53
C ALA A 71 -1.58 -5.71 -2.63
N ILE A 72 -2.13 -6.91 -2.40
CA ILE A 72 -1.43 -8.16 -2.61
C ILE A 72 -2.06 -8.84 -3.82
N LEU A 73 -1.30 -8.92 -4.91
CA LEU A 73 -1.73 -9.51 -6.16
C LEU A 73 -1.18 -10.93 -6.29
N LYS A 74 -2.01 -11.81 -6.80
CA LYS A 74 -1.61 -13.16 -7.17
C LYS A 74 -1.36 -13.22 -8.67
N LEU A 75 -0.13 -13.49 -9.07
CA LEU A 75 0.23 -13.70 -10.46
C LEU A 75 0.43 -15.19 -10.72
N LYS A 76 -0.17 -15.68 -11.79
CA LYS A 76 0.02 -17.05 -12.23
C LYS A 76 1.32 -17.15 -13.01
N THR A 77 2.17 -18.10 -12.63
CA THR A 77 3.40 -18.40 -13.33
C THR A 77 3.40 -19.86 -13.79
N ALA A 78 4.42 -20.25 -14.59
CA ALA A 78 4.52 -21.61 -15.11
C ALA A 78 4.72 -22.67 -14.00
N HIS A 79 5.22 -22.30 -12.82
CA HIS A 79 5.55 -23.24 -11.75
C HIS A 79 4.64 -23.08 -10.54
N GLN A 80 4.73 -21.96 -9.82
CA GLN A 80 3.91 -21.70 -8.64
C GLN A 80 3.46 -20.24 -8.63
N PRO A 81 2.33 -19.93 -7.98
CA PRO A 81 1.84 -18.55 -7.94
C PRO A 81 2.86 -17.63 -7.27
N LEU A 82 3.00 -16.45 -7.86
CA LEU A 82 3.81 -15.36 -7.31
C LEU A 82 2.88 -14.34 -6.68
N TYR A 83 3.21 -13.88 -5.47
CA TYR A 83 2.44 -12.85 -4.78
C TYR A 83 3.23 -11.56 -4.76
N ILE A 84 2.61 -10.48 -5.22
CA ILE A 84 3.23 -9.15 -5.31
C ILE A 84 2.49 -8.21 -4.38
N LEU A 85 3.23 -7.60 -3.47
CA LEU A 85 2.73 -6.54 -2.60
C LEU A 85 3.11 -5.19 -3.19
N SER A 86 2.13 -4.33 -3.41
CA SER A 86 2.34 -2.94 -3.78
C SER A 86 1.70 -2.03 -2.74
N SER A 87 2.27 -0.83 -2.58
CA SER A 87 1.81 0.16 -1.62
C SER A 87 1.60 1.49 -2.32
N ARG A 88 0.42 2.07 -2.13
CA ARG A 88 0.12 3.44 -2.57
C ARG A 88 -0.14 4.28 -1.33
N ALA A 89 0.85 5.06 -0.95
CA ALA A 89 0.79 5.91 0.23
C ALA A 89 0.57 7.37 -0.15
N ALA A 90 -0.28 8.04 0.60
CA ALA A 90 -0.55 9.46 0.46
C ALA A 90 -0.64 10.10 1.85
N PHE A 91 0.12 11.16 2.06
CA PHE A 91 0.11 11.92 3.32
C PHE A 91 0.05 13.42 3.05
N LEU A 92 -0.66 14.14 3.91
CA LEU A 92 -0.58 15.59 3.91
C LEU A 92 0.88 16.02 4.15
N PRO A 93 1.32 17.17 3.60
CA PRO A 93 2.73 17.58 3.65
C PRO A 93 3.35 17.57 5.04
N ASP A 94 2.63 18.01 6.07
CA ASP A 94 3.14 18.09 7.45
C ASP A 94 3.32 16.73 8.11
N TYR A 95 2.79 15.67 7.50
CA TYR A 95 2.83 14.30 8.03
C TYR A 95 3.72 13.36 7.21
N ARG A 96 4.42 13.89 6.22
CA ARG A 96 5.42 13.15 5.45
C ARG A 96 6.69 12.96 6.27
N ASN A 97 7.55 12.06 5.83
CA ASN A 97 8.87 11.78 6.43
C ASN A 97 8.84 11.16 7.83
N GLN A 98 7.71 10.57 8.23
CA GLN A 98 7.58 9.89 9.53
C GLN A 98 7.64 8.37 9.32
N ASN A 99 8.49 7.74 8.77
CA ASN A 99 8.67 6.26 8.60
C ASN A 99 7.44 5.36 8.89
N ARG A 100 6.27 5.94 9.12
CA ARG A 100 5.04 5.22 9.49
C ARG A 100 4.51 4.36 8.36
N THR A 101 4.63 4.85 7.13
CA THR A 101 4.23 4.10 5.94
C THR A 101 5.00 2.80 5.85
N LEU A 102 6.32 2.87 6.06
CA LEU A 102 7.18 1.69 6.04
C LEU A 102 6.83 0.73 7.18
N LEU A 103 6.67 1.23 8.40
CA LEU A 103 6.32 0.42 9.56
C LEU A 103 4.97 -0.26 9.41
N SER A 104 3.97 0.47 8.91
CA SER A 104 2.63 -0.08 8.66
C SER A 104 2.65 -1.14 7.57
N ALA A 105 3.38 -0.90 6.49
CA ALA A 105 3.56 -1.89 5.41
C ALA A 105 4.26 -3.15 5.93
N ILE A 106 5.29 -2.99 6.76
CA ILE A 106 5.99 -4.13 7.38
C ILE A 106 5.03 -4.93 8.26
N ARG A 107 4.25 -4.25 9.10
CA ARG A 107 3.28 -4.91 10.00
C ARG A 107 2.26 -5.73 9.22
N VAL A 108 1.69 -5.16 8.17
CA VAL A 108 0.72 -5.84 7.31
C VAL A 108 1.37 -7.01 6.58
N THR A 109 2.58 -6.81 6.06
CA THR A 109 3.35 -7.86 5.38
C THR A 109 3.67 -9.03 6.31
N LEU A 110 4.09 -8.73 7.54
CA LEU A 110 4.35 -9.77 8.55
C LEU A 110 3.08 -10.54 8.90
N GLY A 111 1.96 -9.87 9.08
CA GLY A 111 0.68 -10.51 9.34
C GLY A 111 0.27 -11.45 8.21
N TYR A 112 0.42 -11.01 6.96
CA TYR A 112 0.16 -11.84 5.79
C TYR A 112 1.14 -13.02 5.70
N ARG A 113 2.42 -12.78 5.97
CA ARG A 113 3.46 -13.82 5.95
C ARG A 113 3.22 -14.89 7.00
N LEU A 114 2.77 -14.50 8.20
CA LEU A 114 2.44 -15.46 9.26
C LEU A 114 1.22 -16.31 8.89
N LYS A 115 0.24 -15.72 8.21
CA LYS A 115 -0.96 -16.43 7.76
C LYS A 115 -0.67 -17.37 6.59
N TYR A 116 0.26 -17.02 5.72
CA TYR A 116 0.62 -17.80 4.53
C TYR A 116 2.14 -17.96 4.41
N PRO A 117 2.77 -18.76 5.26
CA PRO A 117 4.23 -18.81 5.37
C PRO A 117 4.95 -19.40 4.15
N THR A 118 4.25 -20.16 3.31
CA THR A 118 4.83 -20.80 2.12
C THR A 118 4.75 -19.98 0.84
N ARG A 119 3.99 -18.86 0.85
CA ARG A 119 3.83 -18.01 -0.32
C ARG A 119 5.05 -17.13 -0.53
N GLN A 120 5.54 -17.07 -1.76
CA GLN A 120 6.57 -16.11 -2.14
C GLN A 120 5.93 -14.73 -2.29
N LEU A 121 6.43 -13.76 -1.54
CA LEU A 121 5.91 -12.40 -1.51
C LEU A 121 7.01 -11.43 -1.91
N TRP A 122 6.76 -10.66 -2.97
CA TRP A 122 7.65 -9.64 -3.48
C TRP A 122 7.04 -8.25 -3.29
N PHE A 123 7.85 -7.32 -2.83
CA PHE A 123 7.43 -5.93 -2.73
C PHE A 123 7.81 -5.19 -4.01
N VAL A 124 6.81 -4.58 -4.65
CA VAL A 124 7.02 -3.76 -5.84
C VAL A 124 6.56 -2.34 -5.55
N SER A 125 7.42 -1.38 -5.79
CA SER A 125 7.12 0.03 -5.57
C SER A 125 7.69 0.88 -6.70
N SER A 126 6.94 1.91 -7.07
CA SER A 126 7.42 2.94 -7.97
C SER A 126 8.13 4.00 -7.13
N LEU A 127 9.46 4.03 -7.20
CA LEU A 127 10.28 4.92 -6.42
C LEU A 127 10.66 6.14 -7.26
N MET A 128 10.06 7.28 -6.95
CA MET A 128 10.29 8.52 -7.69
C MET A 128 11.45 9.35 -7.16
N GLN A 129 11.96 9.04 -5.96
CA GLN A 129 13.05 9.78 -5.33
C GLN A 129 14.26 8.88 -5.07
N PRO A 130 15.48 9.29 -5.45
CA PRO A 130 16.70 8.51 -5.21
C PRO A 130 16.96 8.16 -3.74
N LYS A 131 16.55 9.05 -2.83
CA LYS A 131 16.68 8.80 -1.38
C LYS A 131 15.89 7.57 -0.94
N VAL A 132 14.66 7.41 -1.44
CA VAL A 132 13.81 6.28 -1.11
C VAL A 132 14.39 4.99 -1.67
N TYR A 133 14.86 5.01 -2.92
CA TYR A 133 15.55 3.89 -3.52
C TYR A 133 16.74 3.43 -2.67
N ARG A 134 17.61 4.36 -2.28
CA ARG A 134 18.79 4.06 -1.46
C ARG A 134 18.41 3.46 -0.11
N LEU A 135 17.35 3.95 0.50
CA LEU A 135 16.85 3.44 1.78
C LEU A 135 16.49 1.95 1.65
N PHE A 136 15.69 1.59 0.65
CA PHE A 136 15.29 0.20 0.44
C PHE A 136 16.47 -0.68 0.01
N ALA A 137 17.29 -0.21 -0.91
CA ALA A 137 18.45 -0.96 -1.40
C ALA A 137 19.47 -1.26 -0.31
N SER A 138 19.66 -0.33 0.64
CA SER A 138 20.58 -0.53 1.78
C SER A 138 20.07 -1.52 2.81
N ARG A 139 18.74 -1.70 2.92
CA ARG A 139 18.11 -2.55 3.94
C ARG A 139 17.69 -3.92 3.44
N SER A 140 17.76 -4.19 2.15
CA SER A 140 17.36 -5.47 1.58
C SER A 140 18.43 -6.04 0.64
N LYS A 141 18.81 -7.30 0.87
CA LYS A 141 19.72 -8.02 -0.02
C LYS A 141 19.03 -8.48 -1.31
N ARG A 142 17.71 -8.61 -1.29
CA ARG A 142 16.89 -9.07 -2.43
C ARG A 142 16.08 -7.92 -3.02
N PHE A 143 16.78 -6.82 -3.33
CA PHE A 143 16.16 -5.64 -3.91
C PHE A 143 16.52 -5.55 -5.41
N TYR A 144 15.50 -5.47 -6.26
CA TYR A 144 15.67 -5.40 -7.70
C TYR A 144 14.78 -4.32 -8.32
N PRO A 145 15.20 -3.66 -9.42
CA PRO A 145 16.55 -3.68 -9.95
C PRO A 145 17.52 -2.97 -9.02
N ARG A 146 18.76 -3.43 -9.01
CA ARG A 146 19.80 -2.81 -8.19
C ARG A 146 20.81 -2.11 -9.11
N ALA A 147 21.02 -0.83 -8.87
CA ALA A 147 22.07 -0.13 -9.57
C ALA A 147 23.44 -0.70 -9.12
N GLU A 148 24.22 -1.13 -10.08
CA GLU A 148 25.62 -1.50 -9.81
C GLU A 148 26.39 -0.22 -9.46
N VAL A 149 27.05 -0.27 -8.34
CA VAL A 149 27.85 0.85 -7.88
C VAL A 149 29.30 0.61 -8.28
#